data_d813743cca3ceee65792298995b95f9d
#
_entry.id   d813743cca3ceee65792298995b95f9d
#
_cell.length_a   1.000
_cell.length_b   1.000
_cell.length_c   1.000
_cell.angle_alpha   90.00
_cell.angle_beta   90.00
_cell.angle_gamma   90.00
#
_symmetry.space_group_name_H-M   'P 1'
#
loop_
_entity.id
_entity.type
_entity.pdbx_description
1 polymer ?
#
loop_
_entity_poly.entity_id
_entity_poly.type
_entity_poly.pdbx_seq_one_letter_code
_entity_poly.pdbx_strand_id
1 'polypeptide(L)'
;MKKNDLIFLSGILAVAALFIFVSPVTGWYMQYNKEHGMIMSFFKFALLATLGEVIALRIKTGFYNEPGFGIMPRMIVWGFLGLTINIAFQIFSTGGPAFLAYLGLINAPEAMKGGFSLLKLLDAFTISVTMNLTFAPVMMIFHKITDTHIIKTGGTIGGLLSPIPFASIFRNMNWDVMWNFIFKKTIPFFWIPAHTITFLLPAEFRVLFAAVLGIALGLILAIGSQKAIGEVVKS
;
A
#
# COMPACT_ATOMS: atom_id res chain seq x y z
N MET A 1 21.25 -12.99 -10.82
CA MET A 1 20.88 -11.55 -10.89
C MET A 1 21.55 -10.95 -12.12
N LYS A 2 20.80 -10.16 -12.93
CA LYS A 2 21.38 -9.43 -14.06
C LYS A 2 22.06 -8.15 -13.53
N LYS A 3 23.00 -7.56 -14.30
CA LYS A 3 23.68 -6.31 -13.92
C LYS A 3 22.72 -5.18 -13.50
N ASN A 4 21.61 -5.06 -14.22
CA ASN A 4 20.57 -4.07 -13.91
C ASN A 4 19.89 -4.30 -12.56
N ASP A 5 19.77 -5.55 -12.10
CA ASP A 5 19.18 -5.87 -10.79
C ASP A 5 20.11 -5.42 -9.65
N LEU A 6 21.43 -5.57 -9.84
CA LEU A 6 22.42 -5.09 -8.88
C LEU A 6 22.40 -3.56 -8.77
N ILE A 7 22.38 -2.86 -9.90
CA ILE A 7 22.33 -1.39 -9.93
C ILE A 7 21.04 -0.90 -9.24
N PHE A 8 19.89 -1.50 -9.57
CA PHE A 8 18.60 -1.14 -8.99
C PHE A 8 18.56 -1.37 -7.47
N LEU A 9 19.01 -2.54 -7.03
CA LEU A 9 19.07 -2.87 -5.60
C LEU A 9 20.06 -1.97 -4.85
N SER A 10 21.25 -1.71 -5.43
CA SER A 10 22.24 -0.80 -4.83
C SER A 10 21.68 0.62 -4.70
N GLY A 11 20.91 1.10 -5.67
CA GLY A 11 20.23 2.40 -5.59
C GLY A 11 19.23 2.47 -4.44
N ILE A 12 18.38 1.44 -4.28
CA ILE A 12 17.43 1.36 -3.16
C ILE A 12 18.18 1.33 -1.82
N LEU A 13 19.21 0.50 -1.71
CA LEU A 13 20.01 0.39 -0.46
C LEU A 13 20.74 1.69 -0.14
N ALA A 14 21.28 2.39 -1.15
CA ALA A 14 21.93 3.69 -0.95
C ALA A 14 20.95 4.75 -0.43
N VAL A 15 19.74 4.82 -1.00
CA VAL A 15 18.68 5.73 -0.52
C VAL A 15 18.27 5.36 0.91
N ALA A 16 18.04 4.08 1.21
CA ALA A 16 17.70 3.63 2.56
C ALA A 16 18.81 3.97 3.56
N ALA A 17 20.09 3.72 3.20
CA ALA A 17 21.26 4.05 4.03
C ALA A 17 21.34 5.56 4.31
N LEU A 18 21.03 6.40 3.32
CA LEU A 18 21.02 7.85 3.50
C LEU A 18 20.02 8.27 4.58
N PHE A 19 18.79 7.70 4.57
CA PHE A 19 17.78 7.97 5.59
C PHE A 19 18.09 7.36 6.96
N ILE A 20 18.87 6.28 7.03
CA ILE A 20 19.18 5.59 8.29
C ILE A 20 20.44 6.20 8.96
N PHE A 21 21.49 6.48 8.18
CA PHE A 21 22.80 6.81 8.71
C PHE A 21 23.17 8.29 8.63
N VAL A 22 22.43 9.10 7.86
CA VAL A 22 22.71 10.54 7.72
C VAL A 22 21.76 11.35 8.60
N SER A 23 22.16 11.62 9.84
CA SER A 23 21.35 12.30 10.86
C SER A 23 20.63 13.57 10.39
N PRO A 24 21.26 14.49 9.61
CA PRO A 24 20.55 15.66 9.11
C PRO A 24 19.37 15.32 8.20
N VAL A 25 19.49 14.27 7.35
CA VAL A 25 18.43 13.80 6.45
C VAL A 25 17.29 13.19 7.25
N THR A 26 17.63 12.34 8.22
CA THR A 26 16.64 11.72 9.12
C THR A 26 15.91 12.78 9.92
N GLY A 27 16.63 13.74 10.51
CA GLY A 27 16.03 14.84 11.30
C GLY A 27 15.08 15.68 10.46
N TRP A 28 15.51 16.10 9.27
CA TRP A 28 14.66 16.84 8.34
C TRP A 28 13.40 16.03 7.95
N TYR A 29 13.57 14.76 7.62
CA TYR A 29 12.46 13.88 7.26
C TYR A 29 11.44 13.75 8.39
N MET A 30 11.89 13.51 9.62
CA MET A 30 11.00 13.36 10.78
C MET A 30 10.24 14.66 11.08
N GLN A 31 10.92 15.81 11.04
CA GLN A 31 10.29 17.11 11.23
C GLN A 31 9.26 17.38 10.14
N TYR A 32 9.65 17.28 8.87
CA TYR A 32 8.76 17.55 7.74
C TYR A 32 7.56 16.59 7.70
N ASN A 33 7.78 15.32 8.06
CA ASN A 33 6.71 14.33 8.18
C ASN A 33 5.69 14.68 9.26
N LYS A 34 6.13 15.27 10.38
CA LYS A 34 5.26 15.74 11.46
C LYS A 34 4.46 16.97 11.04
N GLU A 35 5.08 17.92 10.37
CA GLU A 35 4.47 19.20 9.97
C GLU A 35 3.55 19.04 8.74
N HIS A 36 3.94 18.16 7.80
CA HIS A 36 3.29 18.03 6.48
C HIS A 36 2.90 16.58 6.17
N GLY A 37 2.31 15.86 7.13
CA GLY A 37 2.00 14.44 7.04
C GLY A 37 1.19 14.04 5.80
N MET A 38 0.26 14.87 5.33
CA MET A 38 -0.51 14.62 4.10
C MET A 38 0.38 14.67 2.86
N ILE A 39 1.20 15.71 2.72
CA ILE A 39 2.15 15.85 1.60
C ILE A 39 3.12 14.67 1.59
N MET A 40 3.66 14.33 2.75
CA MET A 40 4.55 13.19 2.90
C MET A 40 3.88 11.85 2.55
N SER A 41 2.59 11.70 2.84
CA SER A 41 1.84 10.50 2.46
C SER A 41 1.71 10.38 0.94
N PHE A 42 1.45 11.49 0.25
CA PHE A 42 1.45 11.51 -1.21
C PHE A 42 2.78 10.98 -1.76
N PHE A 43 3.90 11.55 -1.36
CA PHE A 43 5.22 11.14 -1.89
C PHE A 43 5.62 9.73 -1.48
N LYS A 44 5.35 9.30 -0.24
CA LYS A 44 5.65 7.94 0.22
C LYS A 44 4.94 6.90 -0.64
N PHE A 45 3.64 7.05 -0.88
CA PHE A 45 2.88 6.12 -1.69
C PHE A 45 3.22 6.24 -3.18
N ALA A 46 3.37 7.45 -3.71
CA ALA A 46 3.79 7.67 -5.08
C ALA A 46 5.10 6.93 -5.40
N LEU A 47 6.08 6.99 -4.51
CA LEU A 47 7.38 6.34 -4.72
C LEU A 47 7.34 4.86 -4.37
N LEU A 48 6.95 4.51 -3.14
CA LEU A 48 7.13 3.14 -2.62
C LEU A 48 6.12 2.15 -3.22
N ALA A 49 4.84 2.54 -3.38
CA ALA A 49 3.86 1.64 -3.98
C ALA A 49 4.14 1.43 -5.47
N THR A 50 4.51 2.48 -6.20
CA THR A 50 4.92 2.33 -7.61
C THR A 50 6.21 1.52 -7.74
N LEU A 51 7.17 1.69 -6.82
CA LEU A 51 8.36 0.84 -6.77
C LEU A 51 7.98 -0.64 -6.62
N GLY A 52 7.02 -0.96 -5.76
CA GLY A 52 6.50 -2.32 -5.59
C GLY A 52 5.93 -2.88 -6.90
N GLU A 53 5.16 -2.08 -7.65
CA GLU A 53 4.63 -2.49 -8.96
C GLU A 53 5.73 -2.69 -10.01
N VAL A 54 6.74 -1.81 -10.04
CA VAL A 54 7.91 -1.94 -10.92
C VAL A 54 8.70 -3.22 -10.62
N ILE A 55 8.89 -3.56 -9.34
CA ILE A 55 9.54 -4.81 -8.94
C ILE A 55 8.69 -6.01 -9.33
N ALA A 56 7.37 -5.96 -9.12
CA ALA A 56 6.46 -7.01 -9.55
C ALA A 56 6.46 -7.21 -11.07
N LEU A 57 6.51 -6.13 -11.86
CA LEU A 57 6.68 -6.17 -13.31
C LEU A 57 8.00 -6.86 -13.68
N ARG A 58 9.11 -6.43 -13.05
CA ARG A 58 10.44 -7.03 -13.26
C ARG A 58 10.45 -8.53 -13.02
N ILE A 59 9.80 -9.00 -11.97
CA ILE A 59 9.70 -10.44 -11.65
C ILE A 59 8.92 -11.18 -12.72
N LYS A 60 7.80 -10.61 -13.19
CA LYS A 60 6.91 -11.25 -14.17
C LYS A 60 7.47 -11.26 -15.59
N THR A 61 8.05 -10.16 -16.03
CA THR A 61 8.38 -9.95 -17.45
C THR A 61 9.88 -9.88 -17.73
N GLY A 62 10.69 -9.65 -16.70
CA GLY A 62 12.13 -9.46 -16.85
C GLY A 62 12.55 -8.01 -17.15
N PHE A 63 11.61 -7.05 -17.18
CA PHE A 63 11.87 -5.64 -17.44
C PHE A 63 11.36 -4.77 -16.30
N TYR A 64 12.03 -3.63 -16.04
CA TYR A 64 11.60 -2.64 -15.04
C TYR A 64 10.55 -1.65 -15.58
N ASN A 65 10.37 -1.62 -16.90
CA ASN A 65 9.35 -0.83 -17.57
C ASN A 65 8.99 -1.50 -18.90
N GLU A 66 7.74 -1.37 -19.32
CA GLU A 66 7.21 -1.85 -20.60
C GLU A 66 6.29 -0.80 -21.22
N PRO A 67 6.13 -0.78 -22.56
CA PRO A 67 5.16 0.09 -23.21
C PRO A 67 3.77 -0.08 -22.60
N GLY A 68 3.14 1.03 -22.23
CA GLY A 68 1.81 1.02 -21.61
C GLY A 68 1.78 0.80 -20.10
N PHE A 69 2.90 0.45 -19.44
CA PHE A 69 2.92 0.27 -17.98
C PHE A 69 2.65 1.58 -17.23
N GLY A 70 3.27 2.68 -17.66
CA GLY A 70 2.94 4.01 -17.16
C GLY A 70 3.43 4.30 -15.73
N ILE A 71 4.76 4.30 -15.51
CA ILE A 71 5.34 4.57 -14.18
C ILE A 71 4.84 5.92 -13.63
N MET A 72 4.93 7.02 -14.41
CA MET A 72 4.53 8.34 -13.93
C MET A 72 3.02 8.47 -13.63
N PRO A 73 2.10 7.99 -14.49
CA PRO A 73 0.68 7.91 -14.15
C PRO A 73 0.41 7.12 -12.86
N ARG A 74 1.08 5.98 -12.66
CA ARG A 74 0.96 5.17 -11.43
C ARG A 74 1.43 5.93 -10.20
N MET A 75 2.56 6.65 -10.29
CA MET A 75 3.05 7.50 -9.19
C MET A 75 2.00 8.55 -8.79
N ILE A 76 1.37 9.20 -9.76
CA ILE A 76 0.32 10.19 -9.50
C ILE A 76 -0.88 9.53 -8.80
N VAL A 77 -1.38 8.41 -9.32
CA VAL A 77 -2.51 7.68 -8.73
C VAL A 77 -2.16 7.21 -7.32
N TRP A 78 -1.01 6.58 -7.12
CA TRP A 78 -0.58 6.13 -5.79
C TRP A 78 -0.38 7.30 -4.82
N GLY A 79 0.07 8.46 -5.29
CA GLY A 79 0.13 9.66 -4.48
C GLY A 79 -1.24 10.06 -3.94
N PHE A 80 -2.26 10.13 -4.79
CA PHE A 80 -3.64 10.42 -4.38
C PHE A 80 -4.23 9.33 -3.49
N LEU A 81 -3.99 8.06 -3.78
CA LEU A 81 -4.40 6.97 -2.89
C LEU A 81 -3.71 7.06 -1.53
N GLY A 82 -2.44 7.50 -1.48
CA GLY A 82 -1.72 7.76 -0.25
C GLY A 82 -2.37 8.83 0.63
N LEU A 83 -2.96 9.88 0.02
CA LEU A 83 -3.77 10.87 0.77
C LEU A 83 -4.99 10.21 1.39
N THR A 84 -5.75 9.40 0.62
CA THR A 84 -6.96 8.74 1.12
C THR A 84 -6.63 7.70 2.19
N ILE A 85 -5.51 6.98 2.07
CA ILE A 85 -5.01 6.05 3.09
C ILE A 85 -4.66 6.79 4.38
N ASN A 86 -4.00 7.95 4.31
CA ASN A 86 -3.70 8.75 5.50
C ASN A 86 -5.00 9.23 6.18
N ILE A 87 -5.97 9.72 5.43
CA ILE A 87 -7.29 10.11 5.96
C ILE A 87 -7.93 8.91 6.66
N ALA A 88 -7.96 7.74 6.03
CA ALA A 88 -8.49 6.53 6.63
C ALA A 88 -7.76 6.16 7.93
N PHE A 89 -6.43 6.25 7.95
CA PHE A 89 -5.63 6.00 9.15
C PHE A 89 -6.03 6.93 10.30
N GLN A 90 -6.24 8.22 10.05
CA GLN A 90 -6.66 9.19 11.07
C GLN A 90 -8.08 8.85 11.60
N ILE A 91 -9.02 8.60 10.70
CA ILE A 91 -10.41 8.30 11.07
C ILE A 91 -10.48 7.01 11.89
N PHE A 92 -9.91 5.91 11.39
CA PHE A 92 -10.03 4.61 12.04
C PHE A 92 -9.16 4.47 13.29
N SER A 93 -7.98 5.12 13.37
CA SER A 93 -7.17 5.11 14.59
C SER A 93 -7.81 5.90 15.74
N THR A 94 -8.71 6.81 15.44
CA THR A 94 -9.54 7.50 16.45
C THR A 94 -10.82 6.72 16.73
N GLY A 95 -11.51 6.27 15.68
CA GLY A 95 -12.82 5.63 15.77
C GLY A 95 -12.78 4.22 16.36
N GLY A 96 -11.74 3.42 16.07
CA GLY A 96 -11.65 2.04 16.56
C GLY A 96 -11.60 1.96 18.09
N PRO A 97 -10.65 2.64 18.77
CA PRO A 97 -10.62 2.70 20.23
C PRO A 97 -11.88 3.31 20.87
N ALA A 98 -12.43 4.37 20.24
CA ALA A 98 -13.68 4.96 20.69
C ALA A 98 -14.85 3.96 20.60
N PHE A 99 -14.91 3.13 19.56
CA PHE A 99 -15.89 2.07 19.42
C PHE A 99 -15.74 1.00 20.51
N LEU A 100 -14.51 0.58 20.83
CA LEU A 100 -14.28 -0.35 21.95
C LEU A 100 -14.69 0.25 23.29
N ALA A 101 -14.43 1.55 23.52
CA ALA A 101 -14.89 2.26 24.70
C ALA A 101 -16.42 2.29 24.79
N TYR A 102 -17.12 2.52 23.67
CA TYR A 102 -18.58 2.43 23.57
C TYR A 102 -19.10 1.02 23.94
N LEU A 103 -18.36 -0.05 23.62
CA LEU A 103 -18.70 -1.41 23.99
C LEU A 103 -18.34 -1.77 25.46
N GLY A 104 -17.85 -0.81 26.25
CA GLY A 104 -17.52 -0.99 27.67
C GLY A 104 -16.03 -1.09 28.00
N LEU A 105 -15.14 -1.09 27.01
CA LEU A 105 -13.68 -1.08 27.21
C LEU A 105 -13.19 0.40 27.31
N ILE A 106 -13.64 1.10 28.33
CA ILE A 106 -13.47 2.56 28.50
C ILE A 106 -12.03 3.05 28.43
N ASN A 107 -11.04 2.21 28.76
CA ASN A 107 -9.61 2.54 28.74
C ASN A 107 -8.95 2.31 27.37
N ALA A 108 -9.69 1.88 26.34
CA ALA A 108 -9.15 1.59 25.01
C ALA A 108 -8.43 2.80 24.38
N PRO A 109 -9.00 4.04 24.35
CA PRO A 109 -8.31 5.17 23.78
C PRO A 109 -6.98 5.53 24.49
N GLU A 110 -6.89 5.30 25.79
CA GLU A 110 -5.66 5.55 26.55
C GLU A 110 -4.62 4.44 26.32
N ALA A 111 -5.06 3.19 26.14
CA ALA A 111 -4.17 2.08 25.84
C ALA A 111 -3.35 2.31 24.56
N MET A 112 -3.92 2.98 23.56
CA MET A 112 -3.20 3.34 22.31
C MET A 112 -2.01 4.28 22.53
N LYS A 113 -2.02 5.10 23.57
CA LYS A 113 -0.94 6.04 23.90
C LYS A 113 0.19 5.40 24.73
N GLY A 114 -0.14 4.28 25.41
CA GLY A 114 0.78 3.60 26.30
C GLY A 114 1.73 2.62 25.62
N GLY A 115 2.49 1.87 26.43
CA GLY A 115 3.28 0.72 26.00
C GLY A 115 2.43 -0.43 25.46
N PHE A 116 3.07 -1.53 25.07
CA PHE A 116 2.35 -2.71 24.62
C PHE A 116 1.46 -3.30 25.75
N SER A 117 0.21 -3.61 25.40
CA SER A 117 -0.74 -4.30 26.25
C SER A 117 -1.72 -5.09 25.38
N LEU A 118 -2.43 -6.06 25.97
CA LEU A 118 -3.47 -6.82 25.26
C LEU A 118 -4.60 -5.89 24.77
N LEU A 119 -4.94 -4.86 25.54
CA LEU A 119 -5.94 -3.88 25.13
C LEU A 119 -5.47 -3.07 23.93
N LYS A 120 -4.19 -2.62 23.91
CA LYS A 120 -3.59 -1.96 22.74
C LYS A 120 -3.56 -2.86 21.51
N LEU A 121 -3.30 -4.17 21.69
CA LEU A 121 -3.37 -5.13 20.58
C LEU A 121 -4.80 -5.27 20.05
N LEU A 122 -5.80 -5.33 20.95
CA LEU A 122 -7.21 -5.36 20.56
C LEU A 122 -7.64 -4.08 19.83
N ASP A 123 -7.20 -2.92 20.30
CA ASP A 123 -7.41 -1.64 19.60
C ASP A 123 -6.82 -1.67 18.18
N ALA A 124 -5.56 -2.04 18.05
CA ALA A 124 -4.87 -2.10 16.77
C ALA A 124 -5.56 -3.10 15.81
N PHE A 125 -6.01 -4.23 16.32
CA PHE A 125 -6.78 -5.22 15.56
C PHE A 125 -8.14 -4.66 15.13
N THR A 126 -8.86 -4.00 16.03
CA THR A 126 -10.16 -3.38 15.72
C THR A 126 -10.05 -2.29 14.68
N ILE A 127 -9.04 -1.41 14.79
CA ILE A 127 -8.71 -0.41 13.77
C ILE A 127 -8.46 -1.09 12.42
N SER A 128 -7.61 -2.11 12.42
CA SER A 128 -7.25 -2.84 11.20
C SER A 128 -8.47 -3.53 10.57
N VAL A 129 -9.26 -4.26 11.33
CA VAL A 129 -10.45 -4.97 10.82
C VAL A 129 -11.47 -3.98 10.25
N THR A 130 -11.84 -2.96 11.02
CA THR A 130 -12.85 -1.98 10.58
C THR A 130 -12.41 -1.24 9.33
N MET A 131 -11.17 -0.78 9.26
CA MET A 131 -10.61 -0.11 8.09
C MET A 131 -10.54 -1.04 6.87
N ASN A 132 -10.04 -2.25 7.04
CA ASN A 132 -9.85 -3.17 5.91
C ASN A 132 -11.16 -3.78 5.38
N LEU A 133 -12.21 -3.85 6.20
CA LEU A 133 -13.51 -4.33 5.73
C LEU A 133 -14.38 -3.22 5.09
N THR A 134 -14.11 -1.95 5.40
CA THR A 134 -14.92 -0.84 4.88
C THR A 134 -14.18 -0.02 3.82
N PHE A 135 -12.98 0.46 4.11
CA PHE A 135 -12.22 1.33 3.21
C PHE A 135 -11.45 0.53 2.14
N ALA A 136 -10.79 -0.58 2.50
CA ALA A 136 -9.90 -1.27 1.57
C ALA A 136 -10.60 -1.82 0.31
N PRO A 137 -11.83 -2.38 0.34
CA PRO A 137 -12.52 -2.81 -0.89
C PRO A 137 -12.75 -1.67 -1.87
N VAL A 138 -13.19 -0.52 -1.37
CA VAL A 138 -13.43 0.68 -2.20
C VAL A 138 -12.12 1.16 -2.82
N MET A 139 -11.08 1.29 -2.02
CA MET A 139 -9.75 1.71 -2.47
C MET A 139 -9.17 0.74 -3.52
N MET A 140 -9.29 -0.57 -3.32
CA MET A 140 -8.82 -1.59 -4.27
C MET A 140 -9.58 -1.55 -5.60
N ILE A 141 -10.89 -1.30 -5.59
CA ILE A 141 -11.70 -1.11 -6.80
C ILE A 141 -11.22 0.14 -7.55
N PHE A 142 -11.05 1.26 -6.86
CA PHE A 142 -10.56 2.50 -7.46
C PHE A 142 -9.18 2.33 -8.08
N HIS A 143 -8.26 1.70 -7.34
CA HIS A 143 -6.92 1.40 -7.85
C HIS A 143 -7.00 0.54 -9.11
N LYS A 144 -7.84 -0.51 -9.13
CA LYS A 144 -8.00 -1.37 -10.30
C LYS A 144 -8.58 -0.66 -11.51
N ILE A 145 -9.51 0.27 -11.29
CA ILE A 145 -10.09 1.10 -12.37
C ILE A 145 -9.02 2.00 -12.97
N THR A 146 -8.29 2.74 -12.14
CA THR A 146 -7.22 3.64 -12.60
C THR A 146 -6.07 2.91 -13.28
N ASP A 147 -5.67 1.75 -12.73
CA ASP A 147 -4.66 0.87 -13.33
C ASP A 147 -5.07 0.40 -14.74
N THR A 148 -6.32 -0.05 -14.87
CA THR A 148 -6.87 -0.49 -16.16
C THR A 148 -6.95 0.68 -17.15
N HIS A 149 -7.30 1.88 -16.71
CA HIS A 149 -7.34 3.08 -17.54
C HIS A 149 -5.95 3.46 -18.03
N ILE A 150 -4.95 3.50 -17.15
CA ILE A 150 -3.55 3.79 -17.50
C ILE A 150 -3.06 2.86 -18.60
N ILE A 151 -3.27 1.55 -18.44
CA ILE A 151 -2.84 0.55 -19.44
C ILE A 151 -3.56 0.79 -20.79
N LYS A 152 -4.89 0.98 -20.77
CA LYS A 152 -5.69 1.20 -21.99
C LYS A 152 -5.35 2.49 -22.73
N THR A 153 -4.82 3.49 -22.04
CA THR A 153 -4.44 4.79 -22.60
C THR A 153 -2.93 4.92 -22.87
N GLY A 154 -2.24 3.77 -22.94
CA GLY A 154 -0.83 3.69 -23.34
C GLY A 154 0.17 4.13 -22.26
N GLY A 155 -0.23 4.21 -21.00
CA GLY A 155 0.67 4.51 -19.88
C GLY A 155 1.21 5.94 -19.87
N THR A 156 0.48 6.89 -20.45
CA THR A 156 0.91 8.29 -20.55
C THR A 156 0.17 9.19 -19.54
N ILE A 157 0.77 10.33 -19.19
CA ILE A 157 0.11 11.36 -18.35
C ILE A 157 -1.12 11.91 -19.06
N GLY A 158 -1.03 12.20 -20.34
CA GLY A 158 -2.18 12.66 -21.14
C GLY A 158 -3.31 11.64 -21.16
N GLY A 159 -2.96 10.34 -21.25
CA GLY A 159 -3.93 9.25 -21.12
C GLY A 159 -4.59 9.19 -19.75
N LEU A 160 -3.83 9.33 -18.68
CA LEU A 160 -4.37 9.38 -17.31
C LEU A 160 -5.39 10.51 -17.13
N LEU A 161 -5.12 11.68 -17.72
CA LEU A 161 -5.97 12.87 -17.63
C LEU A 161 -7.19 12.82 -18.56
N SER A 162 -7.28 11.84 -19.47
CA SER A 162 -8.45 11.64 -20.30
C SER A 162 -9.65 11.12 -19.49
N PRO A 163 -10.90 11.29 -19.95
CA PRO A 163 -12.08 10.83 -19.23
C PRO A 163 -12.04 9.32 -18.93
N ILE A 164 -12.13 8.95 -17.67
CA ILE A 164 -12.14 7.55 -17.23
C ILE A 164 -13.53 6.95 -17.44
N PRO A 165 -13.70 5.90 -18.26
CA PRO A 165 -14.97 5.24 -18.44
C PRO A 165 -15.28 4.30 -17.27
N PHE A 166 -15.50 4.86 -16.06
CA PHE A 166 -15.69 4.14 -14.80
C PHE A 166 -16.69 2.99 -14.90
N ALA A 167 -17.90 3.27 -15.37
CA ALA A 167 -18.95 2.27 -15.45
C ALA A 167 -18.58 1.09 -16.37
N SER A 168 -17.88 1.35 -17.47
CA SER A 168 -17.42 0.31 -18.39
C SER A 168 -16.31 -0.54 -17.76
N ILE A 169 -15.29 0.09 -17.17
CA ILE A 169 -14.20 -0.64 -16.52
C ILE A 169 -14.71 -1.43 -15.33
N PHE A 170 -15.60 -0.86 -14.51
CA PHE A 170 -16.19 -1.52 -13.36
C PHE A 170 -17.00 -2.77 -13.77
N ARG A 171 -17.85 -2.68 -14.78
CA ARG A 171 -18.63 -3.83 -15.27
C ARG A 171 -17.77 -4.95 -15.84
N ASN A 172 -16.67 -4.61 -16.51
CA ASN A 172 -15.76 -5.57 -17.15
C ASN A 172 -14.57 -5.98 -16.25
N MET A 173 -14.59 -5.60 -14.97
CA MET A 173 -13.57 -6.01 -14.00
C MET A 173 -13.66 -7.52 -13.77
N ASN A 174 -12.53 -8.18 -13.59
CA ASN A 174 -12.51 -9.59 -13.17
C ASN A 174 -12.97 -9.71 -11.71
N TRP A 175 -14.30 -9.78 -11.52
CA TRP A 175 -14.93 -9.86 -10.21
C TRP A 175 -14.64 -11.16 -9.50
N ASP A 176 -14.36 -12.25 -10.22
CA ASP A 176 -13.95 -13.50 -9.59
C ASP A 176 -12.62 -13.34 -8.85
N VAL A 177 -11.62 -12.72 -9.48
CA VAL A 177 -10.35 -12.39 -8.83
C VAL A 177 -10.55 -11.37 -7.70
N MET A 178 -11.33 -10.32 -7.92
CA MET A 178 -11.59 -9.30 -6.89
C MET A 178 -12.23 -9.91 -5.65
N TRP A 179 -13.24 -10.77 -5.82
CA TRP A 179 -13.97 -11.35 -4.72
C TRP A 179 -13.24 -12.52 -4.08
N ASN A 180 -12.88 -13.55 -4.86
CA ASN A 180 -12.36 -14.81 -4.32
C ASN A 180 -10.88 -14.74 -3.90
N PHE A 181 -10.12 -13.78 -4.46
CA PHE A 181 -8.71 -13.62 -4.11
C PHE A 181 -8.46 -12.34 -3.29
N ILE A 182 -8.85 -11.17 -3.77
CA ILE A 182 -8.52 -9.92 -3.08
C ILE A 182 -9.33 -9.80 -1.78
N PHE A 183 -10.67 -9.84 -1.87
CA PHE A 183 -11.52 -9.56 -0.69
C PHE A 183 -11.55 -10.73 0.29
N LYS A 184 -11.66 -11.98 -0.17
CA LYS A 184 -11.75 -13.15 0.71
C LYS A 184 -10.42 -13.66 1.24
N LYS A 185 -9.29 -13.39 0.58
CA LYS A 185 -7.99 -13.93 0.98
C LYS A 185 -6.98 -12.84 1.31
N THR A 186 -6.71 -11.90 0.38
CA THR A 186 -5.66 -10.91 0.61
C THR A 186 -6.03 -9.95 1.74
N ILE A 187 -7.27 -9.47 1.81
CA ILE A 187 -7.68 -8.58 2.91
C ILE A 187 -7.59 -9.30 4.26
N PRO A 188 -8.25 -10.46 4.50
CA PRO A 188 -8.23 -11.08 5.83
C PRO A 188 -6.86 -11.62 6.23
N PHE A 189 -6.12 -12.25 5.32
CA PHE A 189 -4.92 -13.00 5.68
C PHE A 189 -3.61 -12.22 5.50
N PHE A 190 -3.62 -11.12 4.77
CA PHE A 190 -2.45 -10.25 4.64
C PHE A 190 -2.70 -8.87 5.25
N TRP A 191 -3.71 -8.13 4.77
CA TRP A 191 -3.88 -6.73 5.17
C TRP A 191 -4.32 -6.56 6.63
N ILE A 192 -5.24 -7.38 7.13
CA ILE A 192 -5.68 -7.27 8.54
C ILE A 192 -4.52 -7.55 9.50
N PRO A 193 -3.74 -8.64 9.41
CA PRO A 193 -2.57 -8.85 10.26
C PRO A 193 -1.51 -7.75 10.09
N ALA A 194 -1.20 -7.38 8.86
CA ALA A 194 -0.17 -6.38 8.56
C ALA A 194 -0.53 -5.00 9.10
N HIS A 195 -1.78 -4.55 8.92
CA HIS A 195 -2.24 -3.27 9.49
C HIS A 195 -2.44 -3.34 11.01
N THR A 196 -2.72 -4.49 11.59
CA THR A 196 -2.67 -4.64 13.06
C THR A 196 -1.27 -4.30 13.58
N ILE A 197 -0.23 -4.84 12.93
CA ILE A 197 1.17 -4.47 13.26
C ILE A 197 1.40 -2.98 12.99
N THR A 198 0.91 -2.46 11.86
CA THR A 198 1.03 -1.02 11.53
C THR A 198 0.51 -0.13 12.67
N PHE A 199 -0.65 -0.44 13.24
CA PHE A 199 -1.26 0.38 14.29
C PHE A 199 -0.61 0.21 15.67
N LEU A 200 0.18 -0.83 15.88
CA LEU A 200 1.04 -0.95 17.06
C LEU A 200 2.28 -0.04 16.99
N LEU A 201 2.69 0.37 15.79
CA LEU A 201 3.82 1.28 15.61
C LEU A 201 3.48 2.72 16.05
N PRO A 202 4.49 3.53 16.40
CA PRO A 202 4.34 4.97 16.57
C PRO A 202 3.70 5.61 15.33
N ALA A 203 2.87 6.64 15.55
CA ALA A 203 2.03 7.23 14.50
C ALA A 203 2.83 7.70 13.27
N GLU A 204 4.02 8.26 13.48
CA GLU A 204 4.92 8.77 12.44
C GLU A 204 5.44 7.71 11.47
N PHE A 205 5.46 6.45 11.87
CA PHE A 205 5.94 5.33 11.04
C PHE A 205 4.81 4.58 10.32
N ARG A 206 3.55 4.72 10.73
CA ARG A 206 2.42 3.93 10.21
C ARG A 206 2.25 4.05 8.70
N VAL A 207 2.25 5.27 8.18
CA VAL A 207 2.08 5.53 6.74
C VAL A 207 3.28 5.01 5.93
N LEU A 208 4.49 5.16 6.46
CA LEU A 208 5.69 4.61 5.81
C LEU A 208 5.63 3.08 5.77
N PHE A 209 5.30 2.46 6.88
CA PHE A 209 5.19 1.00 6.97
C PHE A 209 4.12 0.46 6.02
N ALA A 210 2.94 1.11 5.97
CA ALA A 210 1.88 0.74 5.03
C ALA A 210 2.31 0.83 3.56
N ALA A 211 3.09 1.85 3.19
CA ALA A 211 3.62 1.96 1.82
C ALA A 211 4.63 0.84 1.50
N VAL A 212 5.46 0.43 2.48
CA VAL A 212 6.39 -0.71 2.35
C VAL A 212 5.63 -2.05 2.24
N LEU A 213 4.51 -2.22 2.95
CA LEU A 213 3.66 -3.41 2.81
C LEU A 213 3.14 -3.60 1.39
N GLY A 214 2.89 -2.53 0.64
CA GLY A 214 2.55 -2.59 -0.78
C GLY A 214 3.64 -3.26 -1.61
N ILE A 215 4.92 -2.97 -1.33
CA ILE A 215 6.06 -3.65 -1.97
C ILE A 215 6.07 -5.13 -1.60
N ALA A 216 5.92 -5.46 -0.32
CA ALA A 216 5.92 -6.84 0.16
C ALA A 216 4.81 -7.68 -0.50
N LEU A 217 3.59 -7.15 -0.58
CA LEU A 217 2.48 -7.82 -1.25
C LEU A 217 2.76 -8.00 -2.75
N GLY A 218 3.24 -6.97 -3.43
CA GLY A 218 3.61 -7.04 -4.85
C GLY A 218 4.62 -8.16 -5.12
N LEU A 219 5.64 -8.30 -4.28
CA LEU A 219 6.65 -9.37 -4.35
C LEU A 219 6.03 -10.77 -4.14
N ILE A 220 5.22 -10.94 -3.08
CA ILE A 220 4.56 -12.21 -2.75
C ILE A 220 3.69 -12.69 -3.94
N LEU A 221 2.88 -11.78 -4.49
CA LEU A 221 2.00 -12.10 -5.61
C LEU A 221 2.76 -12.40 -6.90
N ALA A 222 3.84 -11.68 -7.18
CA ALA A 222 4.66 -11.92 -8.36
C ALA A 222 5.38 -13.27 -8.29
N ILE A 223 5.96 -13.62 -7.14
CA ILE A 223 6.62 -14.92 -6.92
C ILE A 223 5.60 -16.07 -6.95
N GLY A 224 4.44 -15.89 -6.32
CA GLY A 224 3.36 -16.88 -6.32
C GLY A 224 2.85 -17.20 -7.73
N SER A 225 2.69 -16.17 -8.58
CA SER A 225 2.26 -16.37 -9.97
C SER A 225 3.30 -17.12 -10.82
N GLN A 226 4.59 -16.91 -10.60
CA GLN A 226 5.64 -17.64 -11.33
C GLN A 226 5.70 -19.13 -10.94
N LYS A 227 5.51 -19.46 -9.65
CA LYS A 227 5.47 -20.86 -9.20
C LYS A 227 4.30 -21.61 -9.81
N ALA A 228 3.11 -21.02 -9.84
CA ALA A 228 1.92 -21.63 -10.44
C ALA A 228 2.13 -21.94 -11.95
N ILE A 229 2.74 -21.03 -12.70
CA ILE A 229 3.08 -21.25 -14.12
C ILE A 229 4.11 -22.38 -14.26
N GLY A 230 5.13 -22.44 -13.42
CA GLY A 230 6.17 -23.47 -13.45
C GLY A 230 5.66 -24.87 -13.10
N GLU A 231 4.61 -25.00 -12.31
CA GLU A 231 3.97 -26.28 -11.99
C GLU A 231 3.10 -26.78 -13.16
N VAL A 232 2.36 -25.88 -13.83
CA VAL A 232 1.54 -26.22 -15.01
C VAL A 232 2.40 -26.66 -16.20
N VAL A 233 3.59 -26.12 -16.36
CA VAL A 233 4.52 -26.51 -17.45
C VAL A 233 5.20 -27.86 -17.18
N LYS A 234 5.22 -28.35 -15.95
CA LYS A 234 5.82 -29.63 -15.55
C LYS A 234 4.82 -30.79 -15.47
N SER A 235 3.52 -30.51 -15.52
CA SER A 235 2.41 -31.47 -15.56
C SER A 235 2.05 -31.78 -17.00
#